data_2e153f7630d6d2405ce5e8d9b7dbe28a
#
_entry.id   2e153f7630d6d2405ce5e8d9b7dbe28a
#
_cell.length_a   1.000
_cell.length_b   1.000
_cell.length_c   1.000
_cell.angle_alpha   90.00
_cell.angle_beta   90.00
_cell.angle_gamma   90.00
#
_symmetry.space_group_name_H-M   'P 1'
#
loop_
_entity.id
_entity.type
_entity.pdbx_description
1 polymer ?
#
loop_
_entity_poly.entity_id
_entity_poly.type
_entity_poly.pdbx_seq_one_letter_code
_entity_poly.pdbx_strand_id
1 'polypeptide(L)'
;MKKELVIIGGGPAGMSAAVAAHRSGIQDILILERDEHLGGILQQCIHNGFGLHRFGEELTGPEYAWRYEQMVQETGMEVMLNTMVLEVTGQKKIIATNAQLGIFEIEAEAIILAMGCRERAKGSLNIAGTRPAGIYSAGTAQKYVNQKGYLPGREVVILGSGDIGLIMARRMILEGAKVKAVCELMPYSGGLARNIQQCLKDFDIPLLLSHTVVEIHGKDRVEGVTIAQVDEKRRPIDATRQYIACDTLLLSVGLIPENELSKGAGICMDGITKGAVVDQDRETSVDGIFACGNVLHVH
;
A
#
# COMPACT_ATOMS: atom_id res chain seq x y z
N MET A 1 25.11 -5.49 16.83
CA MET A 1 25.50 -6.01 15.49
C MET A 1 25.95 -4.81 14.66
N LYS A 2 27.00 -4.95 13.83
CA LYS A 2 27.44 -3.86 12.92
C LYS A 2 27.21 -4.28 11.47
N LYS A 3 26.84 -3.36 10.61
CA LYS A 3 26.58 -3.57 9.17
C LYS A 3 27.02 -2.37 8.35
N GLU A 4 27.54 -2.63 7.15
CA GLU A 4 27.88 -1.58 6.19
C GLU A 4 26.59 -0.91 5.65
N LEU A 5 25.60 -1.73 5.24
CA LEU A 5 24.32 -1.24 4.74
C LEU A 5 23.15 -2.03 5.35
N VAL A 6 22.16 -1.31 5.88
CA VAL A 6 20.89 -1.91 6.32
C VAL A 6 19.74 -1.35 5.48
N ILE A 7 18.91 -2.26 4.95
CA ILE A 7 17.72 -1.90 4.19
C ILE A 7 16.49 -2.28 5.00
N ILE A 8 15.64 -1.31 5.27
CA ILE A 8 14.40 -1.48 6.04
C ILE A 8 13.23 -1.60 5.09
N GLY A 9 12.70 -2.82 4.98
CA GLY A 9 11.63 -3.21 4.07
C GLY A 9 12.11 -4.05 2.89
N GLY A 10 11.68 -5.31 2.83
CA GLY A 10 11.97 -6.28 1.79
C GLY A 10 10.99 -6.27 0.61
N GLY A 11 10.30 -5.15 0.39
CA GLY A 11 9.46 -4.94 -0.79
C GLY A 11 10.26 -4.71 -2.07
N PRO A 12 9.59 -4.42 -3.22
CA PRO A 12 10.27 -4.25 -4.50
C PRO A 12 11.36 -3.18 -4.50
N ALA A 13 11.14 -2.06 -3.80
CA ALA A 13 12.12 -0.99 -3.70
C ALA A 13 13.36 -1.41 -2.90
N GLY A 14 13.16 -2.07 -1.73
CA GLY A 14 14.26 -2.52 -0.88
C GLY A 14 15.08 -3.63 -1.54
N MET A 15 14.44 -4.64 -2.13
CA MET A 15 15.15 -5.69 -2.85
C MET A 15 15.95 -5.14 -4.04
N SER A 16 15.36 -4.21 -4.80
CA SER A 16 16.05 -3.57 -5.92
C SER A 16 17.26 -2.76 -5.46
N ALA A 17 17.13 -2.02 -4.36
CA ALA A 17 18.22 -1.26 -3.76
C ALA A 17 19.34 -2.19 -3.27
N ALA A 18 18.98 -3.30 -2.60
CA ALA A 18 19.94 -4.30 -2.11
C ALA A 18 20.77 -4.90 -3.25
N VAL A 19 20.10 -5.37 -4.32
CA VAL A 19 20.77 -5.93 -5.50
C VAL A 19 21.67 -4.90 -6.19
N ALA A 20 21.21 -3.64 -6.28
CA ALA A 20 22.01 -2.57 -6.87
C ALA A 20 23.26 -2.25 -6.03
N ALA A 21 23.11 -2.14 -4.72
CA ALA A 21 24.21 -1.89 -3.79
C ALA A 21 25.26 -3.02 -3.85
N HIS A 22 24.83 -4.28 -3.84
CA HIS A 22 25.72 -5.43 -3.98
C HIS A 22 26.52 -5.39 -5.30
N ARG A 23 25.85 -5.10 -6.41
CA ARG A 23 26.51 -4.94 -7.73
C ARG A 23 27.49 -3.78 -7.78
N SER A 24 27.30 -2.77 -6.94
CA SER A 24 28.23 -1.64 -6.77
C SER A 24 29.41 -1.92 -5.84
N GLY A 25 29.48 -3.13 -5.26
CA GLY A 25 30.62 -3.58 -4.47
C GLY A 25 30.39 -3.67 -2.96
N ILE A 26 29.23 -3.23 -2.43
CA ILE A 26 28.90 -3.37 -1.01
C ILE A 26 28.56 -4.84 -0.74
N GLN A 27 29.25 -5.46 0.22
CA GLN A 27 29.09 -6.88 0.52
C GLN A 27 28.34 -7.15 1.82
N ASP A 28 28.52 -6.32 2.86
CA ASP A 28 27.86 -6.52 4.15
C ASP A 28 26.50 -5.80 4.19
N ILE A 29 25.52 -6.41 3.51
CA ILE A 29 24.15 -5.91 3.38
C ILE A 29 23.20 -6.75 4.22
N LEU A 30 22.33 -6.08 4.99
CA LEU A 30 21.25 -6.69 5.74
C LEU A 30 19.90 -6.13 5.29
N ILE A 31 18.96 -7.00 4.92
CA ILE A 31 17.55 -6.64 4.69
C ILE A 31 16.75 -7.02 5.94
N LEU A 32 16.00 -6.05 6.50
CA LEU A 32 15.04 -6.26 7.59
C LEU A 32 13.62 -6.23 7.01
N GLU A 33 12.89 -7.34 7.13
CA GLU A 33 11.50 -7.47 6.68
C GLU A 33 10.59 -7.94 7.81
N ARG A 34 9.50 -7.23 8.04
CA ARG A 34 8.55 -7.54 9.12
C ARG A 34 7.65 -8.74 8.83
N ASP A 35 7.39 -9.01 7.56
CA ASP A 35 6.57 -10.15 7.12
C ASP A 35 7.40 -11.44 7.04
N GLU A 36 6.72 -12.56 6.86
CA GLU A 36 7.33 -13.89 6.73
C GLU A 36 7.96 -14.13 5.34
N HIS A 37 7.78 -13.21 4.39
CA HIS A 37 8.28 -13.28 3.01
C HIS A 37 8.78 -11.92 2.54
N LEU A 38 9.75 -11.94 1.63
CA LEU A 38 10.09 -10.78 0.82
C LEU A 38 8.95 -10.47 -0.20
N GLY A 39 9.06 -9.34 -0.90
CA GLY A 39 8.12 -8.93 -1.95
C GLY A 39 7.08 -7.90 -1.49
N GLY A 40 6.83 -7.79 -0.18
CA GLY A 40 5.90 -6.80 0.38
C GLY A 40 4.53 -6.84 -0.29
N ILE A 41 4.01 -5.68 -0.71
CA ILE A 41 2.68 -5.55 -1.32
C ILE A 41 2.51 -6.34 -2.63
N LEU A 42 3.60 -6.66 -3.34
CA LEU A 42 3.53 -7.43 -4.58
C LEU A 42 2.93 -8.82 -4.38
N GLN A 43 3.12 -9.43 -3.21
CA GLN A 43 2.62 -10.78 -2.91
C GLN A 43 1.09 -10.90 -2.99
N GLN A 44 0.36 -9.80 -2.80
CA GLN A 44 -1.09 -9.79 -2.96
C GLN A 44 -1.58 -9.27 -4.32
N CYS A 45 -0.68 -8.72 -5.15
CA CYS A 45 -1.00 -8.12 -6.46
C CYS A 45 -0.97 -9.19 -7.56
N ILE A 46 -1.95 -10.09 -7.58
CA ILE A 46 -2.01 -11.21 -8.55
C ILE A 46 -2.45 -10.80 -9.97
N HIS A 47 -2.74 -9.51 -10.19
CA HIS A 47 -3.02 -8.96 -11.52
C HIS A 47 -1.73 -8.69 -12.29
N ASN A 48 -1.82 -8.66 -13.61
CA ASN A 48 -0.73 -8.30 -14.51
C ASN A 48 -0.44 -6.79 -14.48
N GLY A 49 0.74 -6.40 -15.02
CA GLY A 49 1.16 -5.02 -15.18
C GLY A 49 2.52 -4.69 -14.58
N PHE A 50 3.22 -5.69 -14.07
CA PHE A 50 4.58 -5.57 -13.55
C PHE A 50 5.60 -6.09 -14.57
N GLY A 51 6.84 -5.65 -14.47
CA GLY A 51 7.98 -6.23 -15.18
C GLY A 51 8.29 -5.70 -16.57
N LEU A 52 7.35 -5.08 -17.28
CA LEU A 52 7.55 -4.64 -18.68
C LEU A 52 8.82 -3.80 -18.87
N HIS A 53 9.02 -2.78 -18.04
CA HIS A 53 10.21 -1.92 -18.14
C HIS A 53 11.50 -2.58 -17.63
N ARG A 54 11.39 -3.51 -16.70
CA ARG A 54 12.55 -4.11 -16.02
C ARG A 54 13.00 -5.41 -16.65
N PHE A 55 12.06 -6.24 -17.08
CA PHE A 55 12.31 -7.59 -17.59
C PHE A 55 11.87 -7.78 -19.04
N GLY A 56 11.19 -6.80 -19.64
CA GLY A 56 10.62 -6.92 -21.00
C GLY A 56 9.43 -7.89 -21.06
N GLU A 57 8.89 -8.30 -19.92
CA GLU A 57 7.80 -9.27 -19.79
C GLU A 57 6.69 -8.72 -18.91
N GLU A 58 5.45 -9.09 -19.21
CA GLU A 58 4.31 -8.77 -18.38
C GLU A 58 4.12 -9.84 -17.29
N LEU A 59 4.34 -9.44 -16.04
CA LEU A 59 4.33 -10.32 -14.88
C LEU A 59 3.21 -9.93 -13.92
N THR A 60 2.79 -10.88 -13.09
CA THR A 60 2.03 -10.60 -11.86
C THR A 60 2.97 -10.07 -10.76
N GLY A 61 2.40 -9.51 -9.70
CA GLY A 61 3.19 -9.04 -8.55
C GLY A 61 4.05 -10.13 -7.92
N PRO A 62 3.50 -11.33 -7.59
CA PRO A 62 4.29 -12.45 -7.05
C PRO A 62 5.41 -12.92 -7.98
N GLU A 63 5.20 -12.99 -9.30
CA GLU A 63 6.25 -13.35 -10.25
C GLU A 63 7.37 -12.31 -10.29
N TYR A 64 7.01 -11.02 -10.24
CA TYR A 64 8.00 -9.94 -10.15
C TYR A 64 8.79 -10.02 -8.84
N ALA A 65 8.11 -10.23 -7.71
CA ALA A 65 8.75 -10.38 -6.40
C ALA A 65 9.71 -11.58 -6.39
N TRP A 66 9.25 -12.73 -6.88
CA TRP A 66 10.06 -13.95 -6.97
C TRP A 66 11.37 -13.74 -7.75
N ARG A 67 11.32 -13.03 -8.88
CA ARG A 67 12.55 -12.72 -9.65
C ARG A 67 13.56 -11.91 -8.84
N TYR A 68 13.09 -10.95 -8.05
CA TYR A 68 13.99 -10.19 -7.18
C TYR A 68 14.48 -11.00 -5.98
N GLU A 69 13.63 -11.86 -5.43
CA GLU A 69 14.04 -12.79 -4.38
C GLU A 69 15.18 -13.72 -4.85
N GLN A 70 15.09 -14.25 -6.07
CA GLN A 70 16.17 -15.04 -6.65
C GLN A 70 17.47 -14.21 -6.76
N MET A 71 17.40 -12.98 -7.25
CA MET A 71 18.57 -12.10 -7.31
C MET A 71 19.17 -11.81 -5.94
N VAL A 72 18.34 -11.63 -4.90
CA VAL A 72 18.80 -11.45 -3.51
C VAL A 72 19.49 -12.72 -3.01
N GLN A 73 18.90 -13.89 -3.24
CA GLN A 73 19.50 -15.19 -2.84
C GLN A 73 20.85 -15.44 -3.52
N GLU A 74 20.98 -15.12 -4.81
CA GLU A 74 22.22 -15.28 -5.56
C GLU A 74 23.38 -14.45 -5.01
N THR A 75 23.10 -13.32 -4.34
CA THR A 75 24.14 -12.48 -3.71
C THR A 75 24.66 -13.05 -2.40
N GLY A 76 23.90 -13.93 -1.73
CA GLY A 76 24.23 -14.44 -0.41
C GLY A 76 24.11 -13.41 0.73
N MET A 77 23.52 -12.22 0.48
CA MET A 77 23.32 -11.20 1.51
C MET A 77 22.37 -11.68 2.62
N GLU A 78 22.52 -11.10 3.80
CA GLU A 78 21.71 -11.46 4.95
C GLU A 78 20.29 -10.88 4.87
N VAL A 79 19.29 -11.71 5.17
CA VAL A 79 17.87 -11.32 5.24
C VAL A 79 17.28 -11.77 6.57
N MET A 80 16.74 -10.85 7.34
CA MET A 80 15.97 -11.14 8.56
C MET A 80 14.49 -10.91 8.31
N LEU A 81 13.75 -11.98 8.11
CA LEU A 81 12.29 -12.00 8.03
C LEU A 81 11.66 -11.96 9.44
N ASN A 82 10.35 -11.70 9.53
CA ASN A 82 9.62 -11.59 10.80
C ASN A 82 10.30 -10.63 11.78
N THR A 83 10.98 -9.61 11.26
CA THR A 83 11.80 -8.68 12.05
C THR A 83 11.26 -7.26 11.91
N MET A 84 10.69 -6.76 12.99
CA MET A 84 10.09 -5.42 13.06
C MET A 84 11.12 -4.41 13.54
N VAL A 85 11.36 -3.37 12.74
CA VAL A 85 12.13 -2.20 13.18
C VAL A 85 11.24 -1.29 14.01
N LEU A 86 11.69 -0.97 15.21
CA LEU A 86 10.96 -0.16 16.18
C LEU A 86 11.42 1.30 16.16
N GLU A 87 12.71 1.53 15.95
CA GLU A 87 13.31 2.85 15.97
C GLU A 87 14.51 2.94 15.01
N VAL A 88 14.70 4.10 14.43
CA VAL A 88 15.91 4.51 13.71
C VAL A 88 16.35 5.85 14.26
N THR A 89 17.62 5.97 14.62
CA THR A 89 18.20 7.25 15.11
C THR A 89 18.97 7.97 14.02
N GLY A 90 19.16 9.28 14.18
CA GLY A 90 20.02 10.08 13.29
C GLY A 90 21.51 9.66 13.29
N GLN A 91 21.94 8.87 14.28
CA GLN A 91 23.29 8.26 14.34
C GLN A 91 23.34 6.90 13.66
N LYS A 92 22.31 6.53 12.89
CA LYS A 92 22.21 5.27 12.15
C LYS A 92 22.19 4.01 13.05
N LYS A 93 21.63 4.17 14.26
CA LYS A 93 21.34 3.07 15.16
C LYS A 93 19.90 2.61 14.94
N ILE A 94 19.72 1.31 14.79
CA ILE A 94 18.42 0.67 14.52
C ILE A 94 18.08 -0.21 15.71
N ILE A 95 16.88 -0.05 16.27
CA ILE A 95 16.31 -0.96 17.25
C ILE A 95 15.28 -1.82 16.55
N ALA A 96 15.46 -3.12 16.61
CA ALA A 96 14.57 -4.09 15.98
C ALA A 96 14.17 -5.20 16.96
N THR A 97 13.14 -5.93 16.60
CA THR A 97 12.65 -7.08 17.39
C THR A 97 12.21 -8.23 16.49
N ASN A 98 12.49 -9.44 16.92
CA ASN A 98 11.90 -10.66 16.37
C ASN A 98 11.74 -11.73 17.47
N ALA A 99 11.09 -12.84 17.14
CA ALA A 99 10.82 -13.91 18.10
C ALA A 99 12.07 -14.65 18.60
N GLN A 100 13.18 -14.61 17.84
CA GLN A 100 14.40 -15.36 18.12
C GLN A 100 15.35 -14.57 19.03
N LEU A 101 15.54 -13.27 18.74
CA LEU A 101 16.52 -12.40 19.40
C LEU A 101 15.89 -11.49 20.45
N GLY A 102 14.55 -11.39 20.51
CA GLY A 102 13.88 -10.38 21.29
C GLY A 102 14.17 -8.99 20.73
N ILE A 103 14.43 -8.00 21.58
CA ILE A 103 14.84 -6.65 21.18
C ILE A 103 16.35 -6.62 21.04
N PHE A 104 16.85 -6.12 19.91
CA PHE A 104 18.27 -6.02 19.63
C PHE A 104 18.61 -4.74 18.86
N GLU A 105 19.91 -4.39 18.87
CA GLU A 105 20.43 -3.19 18.23
C GLU A 105 21.36 -3.53 17.06
N ILE A 106 21.26 -2.69 16.00
CA ILE A 106 22.14 -2.71 14.84
C ILE A 106 22.74 -1.32 14.67
N GLU A 107 24.05 -1.25 14.50
CA GLU A 107 24.76 -0.05 14.05
C GLU A 107 25.03 -0.18 12.56
N ALA A 108 24.59 0.78 11.75
CA ALA A 108 24.79 0.79 10.31
C ALA A 108 25.69 1.94 9.88
N GLU A 109 26.50 1.74 8.84
CA GLU A 109 27.21 2.86 8.20
C GLU A 109 26.27 3.63 7.28
N ALA A 110 25.34 2.93 6.59
CA ALA A 110 24.28 3.52 5.80
C ALA A 110 22.95 2.77 6.00
N ILE A 111 21.84 3.49 5.81
CA ILE A 111 20.48 2.94 5.92
C ILE A 111 19.67 3.34 4.68
N ILE A 112 18.94 2.37 4.09
CA ILE A 112 17.92 2.65 3.07
C ILE A 112 16.54 2.40 3.66
N LEU A 113 15.71 3.43 3.69
CA LEU A 113 14.32 3.37 4.12
C LEU A 113 13.44 2.98 2.92
N ALA A 114 12.83 1.79 2.96
CA ALA A 114 12.00 1.23 1.89
C ALA A 114 10.68 0.63 2.42
N MET A 115 10.14 1.21 3.53
CA MET A 115 8.99 0.69 4.26
C MET A 115 7.66 0.81 3.50
N GLY A 116 7.63 1.47 2.34
CA GLY A 116 6.44 1.61 1.53
C GLY A 116 5.40 2.58 2.09
N CYS A 117 4.13 2.24 1.95
CA CYS A 117 3.00 3.07 2.37
C CYS A 117 1.88 2.21 2.96
N ARG A 118 0.95 2.85 3.67
CA ARG A 118 -0.31 2.25 4.12
C ARG A 118 -1.51 2.93 3.48
N GLU A 119 -2.61 2.23 3.39
CA GLU A 119 -3.87 2.80 2.93
C GLU A 119 -4.49 3.74 3.97
N ARG A 120 -5.18 4.75 3.49
CA ARG A 120 -5.97 5.65 4.32
C ARG A 120 -7.17 4.91 4.90
N ALA A 121 -7.21 4.77 6.22
CA ALA A 121 -8.27 4.07 6.92
C ALA A 121 -9.55 4.94 7.09
N LYS A 122 -10.68 4.30 7.38
CA LYS A 122 -11.98 4.95 7.68
C LYS A 122 -11.88 6.06 8.72
N GLY A 123 -11.03 5.88 9.73
CA GLY A 123 -10.82 6.87 10.80
C GLY A 123 -10.27 8.22 10.33
N SER A 124 -9.66 8.28 9.15
CA SER A 124 -9.18 9.53 8.53
C SER A 124 -10.22 10.20 7.62
N LEU A 125 -11.41 9.59 7.48
CA LEU A 125 -12.51 10.08 6.66
C LEU A 125 -13.67 10.54 7.56
N ASN A 126 -14.26 11.68 7.25
CA ASN A 126 -15.42 12.22 7.96
C ASN A 126 -16.72 11.58 7.45
N ILE A 127 -16.82 10.24 7.51
CA ILE A 127 -18.06 9.53 7.16
C ILE A 127 -18.86 9.31 8.43
N ALA A 128 -20.09 9.82 8.46
CA ALA A 128 -21.01 9.67 9.57
C ALA A 128 -21.51 8.22 9.73
N GLY A 129 -22.26 7.97 10.78
CA GLY A 129 -22.88 6.67 11.08
C GLY A 129 -22.04 5.77 11.98
N THR A 130 -22.27 4.49 11.87
CA THR A 130 -21.72 3.46 12.76
C THR A 130 -20.34 2.93 12.33
N ARG A 131 -19.78 2.03 13.11
CA ARG A 131 -18.49 1.36 12.81
C ARG A 131 -18.63 -0.16 12.89
N PRO A 132 -19.50 -0.76 12.08
CA PRO A 132 -19.72 -2.20 12.08
C PRO A 132 -18.57 -2.94 11.37
N ALA A 133 -18.55 -4.26 11.46
CA ALA A 133 -17.74 -5.09 10.57
C ALA A 133 -18.14 -4.89 9.10
N GLY A 134 -17.26 -5.21 8.16
CA GLY A 134 -17.51 -5.06 6.71
C GLY A 134 -16.96 -3.78 6.09
N ILE A 135 -16.20 -2.98 6.84
CA ILE A 135 -15.48 -1.80 6.32
C ILE A 135 -14.00 -2.17 6.21
N TYR A 136 -13.46 -2.18 4.99
CA TYR A 136 -12.05 -2.53 4.74
C TYR A 136 -11.41 -1.50 3.81
N SER A 137 -10.11 -1.32 3.91
CA SER A 137 -9.36 -0.74 2.80
C SER A 137 -9.29 -1.74 1.64
N ALA A 138 -9.17 -1.24 0.41
CA ALA A 138 -9.15 -2.09 -0.78
C ALA A 138 -7.98 -3.09 -0.76
N GLY A 139 -6.79 -2.67 -0.30
CA GLY A 139 -5.64 -3.56 -0.17
C GLY A 139 -5.79 -4.60 0.96
N THR A 140 -6.47 -4.27 2.07
CA THR A 140 -6.82 -5.28 3.08
C THR A 140 -7.76 -6.34 2.49
N ALA A 141 -8.79 -5.92 1.75
CA ALA A 141 -9.67 -6.85 1.05
C ALA A 141 -8.90 -7.68 0.02
N GLN A 142 -7.96 -7.08 -0.71
CA GLN A 142 -7.08 -7.76 -1.66
C GLN A 142 -6.26 -8.86 -0.96
N LYS A 143 -5.68 -8.59 0.21
CA LYS A 143 -4.94 -9.58 1.00
C LYS A 143 -5.83 -10.75 1.43
N TYR A 144 -7.04 -10.46 1.90
CA TYR A 144 -7.99 -11.51 2.29
C TYR A 144 -8.36 -12.40 1.11
N VAL A 145 -8.70 -11.82 -0.02
CA VAL A 145 -9.11 -12.60 -1.20
C VAL A 145 -7.93 -13.36 -1.79
N ASN A 146 -6.83 -12.67 -2.07
CA ASN A 146 -5.74 -13.21 -2.90
C ASN A 146 -4.76 -14.11 -2.13
N GLN A 147 -4.56 -13.86 -0.83
CA GLN A 147 -3.62 -14.64 -0.02
C GLN A 147 -4.28 -15.57 0.99
N LYS A 148 -5.44 -15.17 1.53
CA LYS A 148 -6.09 -15.92 2.61
C LYS A 148 -7.32 -16.70 2.16
N GLY A 149 -7.81 -16.51 0.93
CA GLY A 149 -8.98 -17.22 0.38
C GLY A 149 -10.30 -16.83 1.06
N TYR A 150 -10.38 -15.66 1.68
CA TYR A 150 -11.59 -15.16 2.33
C TYR A 150 -12.29 -14.09 1.49
N LEU A 151 -13.58 -14.24 1.26
CA LEU A 151 -14.40 -13.22 0.65
C LEU A 151 -14.88 -12.21 1.70
N PRO A 152 -14.49 -10.93 1.65
CA PRO A 152 -14.85 -9.93 2.67
C PRO A 152 -16.35 -9.66 2.78
N GLY A 153 -17.10 -9.86 1.70
CA GLY A 153 -18.55 -9.72 1.67
C GLY A 153 -19.12 -10.03 0.29
N ARG A 154 -20.45 -10.00 0.18
CA ARG A 154 -21.17 -10.42 -1.03
C ARG A 154 -21.79 -9.26 -1.81
N GLU A 155 -22.18 -8.19 -1.14
CA GLU A 155 -22.74 -6.98 -1.74
C GLU A 155 -21.86 -5.80 -1.39
N VAL A 156 -21.12 -5.28 -2.36
CA VAL A 156 -19.99 -4.37 -2.14
C VAL A 156 -20.25 -3.01 -2.75
N VAL A 157 -19.96 -1.96 -2.00
CA VAL A 157 -19.77 -0.60 -2.51
C VAL A 157 -18.29 -0.24 -2.33
N ILE A 158 -17.71 0.42 -3.32
CA ILE A 158 -16.31 0.86 -3.29
C ILE A 158 -16.28 2.38 -3.31
N LEU A 159 -15.53 2.99 -2.41
CA LEU A 159 -15.25 4.42 -2.40
C LEU A 159 -13.83 4.68 -2.89
N GLY A 160 -13.73 5.39 -4.02
CA GLY A 160 -12.49 5.70 -4.73
C GLY A 160 -12.28 4.83 -5.97
N SER A 161 -11.96 5.47 -7.08
CA SER A 161 -11.75 4.86 -8.41
C SER A 161 -10.28 4.88 -8.84
N GLY A 162 -9.34 4.89 -7.91
CA GLY A 162 -7.93 4.58 -8.18
C GLY A 162 -7.75 3.12 -8.58
N ASP A 163 -6.59 2.76 -9.13
CA ASP A 163 -6.35 1.42 -9.71
C ASP A 163 -6.67 0.28 -8.75
N ILE A 164 -6.29 0.39 -7.47
CA ILE A 164 -6.59 -0.65 -6.47
C ILE A 164 -8.11 -0.85 -6.31
N GLY A 165 -8.88 0.24 -6.26
CA GLY A 165 -10.35 0.19 -6.19
C GLY A 165 -10.97 -0.50 -7.40
N LEU A 166 -10.49 -0.16 -8.61
CA LEU A 166 -10.96 -0.76 -9.87
C LEU A 166 -10.60 -2.24 -9.96
N ILE A 167 -9.36 -2.59 -9.65
CA ILE A 167 -8.88 -3.99 -9.64
C ILE A 167 -9.70 -4.81 -8.65
N MET A 168 -9.99 -4.27 -7.46
CA MET A 168 -10.81 -4.96 -6.48
C MET A 168 -12.27 -5.06 -6.87
N ALA A 169 -12.83 -4.08 -7.60
CA ALA A 169 -14.18 -4.20 -8.16
C ALA A 169 -14.30 -5.45 -9.05
N ARG A 170 -13.38 -5.60 -10.00
CA ARG A 170 -13.30 -6.79 -10.84
C ARG A 170 -13.06 -8.06 -10.03
N ARG A 171 -12.10 -8.03 -9.09
CA ARG A 171 -11.72 -9.19 -8.30
C ARG A 171 -12.89 -9.72 -7.47
N MET A 172 -13.63 -8.84 -6.81
CA MET A 172 -14.79 -9.22 -6.00
C MET A 172 -15.88 -9.93 -6.84
N ILE A 173 -16.13 -9.46 -8.07
CA ILE A 173 -17.08 -10.13 -8.98
C ILE A 173 -16.59 -11.53 -9.39
N LEU A 174 -15.31 -11.66 -9.73
CA LEU A 174 -14.73 -12.95 -10.10
C LEU A 174 -14.77 -13.97 -8.95
N GLU A 175 -14.83 -13.52 -7.70
CA GLU A 175 -15.02 -14.36 -6.52
C GLU A 175 -16.51 -14.54 -6.13
N GLY A 176 -17.44 -14.10 -6.97
CA GLY A 176 -18.87 -14.30 -6.78
C GLY A 176 -19.59 -13.26 -5.94
N ALA A 177 -18.94 -12.13 -5.60
CA ALA A 177 -19.62 -10.99 -4.99
C ALA A 177 -20.31 -10.13 -6.06
N LYS A 178 -21.23 -9.26 -5.62
CA LYS A 178 -21.88 -8.24 -6.44
C LYS A 178 -21.36 -6.87 -6.06
N VAL A 179 -20.71 -6.18 -6.98
CA VAL A 179 -20.31 -4.78 -6.78
C VAL A 179 -21.46 -3.88 -7.25
N LYS A 180 -22.05 -3.14 -6.31
CA LYS A 180 -23.22 -2.28 -6.55
C LYS A 180 -22.84 -0.97 -7.23
N ALA A 181 -21.72 -0.37 -6.83
CA ALA A 181 -21.19 0.85 -7.40
C ALA A 181 -19.73 1.08 -6.96
N VAL A 182 -19.01 1.83 -7.80
CA VAL A 182 -17.77 2.51 -7.42
C VAL A 182 -18.09 4.00 -7.37
N CYS A 183 -17.91 4.64 -6.21
CA CYS A 183 -18.10 6.07 -5.99
C CYS A 183 -16.77 6.79 -6.09
N GLU A 184 -16.72 7.89 -6.84
CA GLU A 184 -15.54 8.72 -7.00
C GLU A 184 -15.86 10.18 -6.68
N LEU A 185 -15.07 10.74 -5.77
CA LEU A 185 -15.22 12.13 -5.33
C LEU A 185 -14.99 13.14 -6.45
N MET A 186 -14.05 12.82 -7.35
CA MET A 186 -13.70 13.68 -8.48
C MET A 186 -14.66 13.48 -9.66
N PRO A 187 -14.78 14.48 -10.58
CA PRO A 187 -15.57 14.35 -11.80
C PRO A 187 -14.90 13.44 -12.86
N TYR A 188 -13.83 12.77 -12.50
CA TYR A 188 -13.09 11.81 -13.33
C TYR A 188 -12.51 10.69 -12.47
N SER A 189 -12.27 9.53 -13.07
CA SER A 189 -11.58 8.42 -12.40
C SER A 189 -10.07 8.69 -12.33
N GLY A 190 -9.45 8.37 -11.18
CA GLY A 190 -8.01 8.41 -11.00
C GLY A 190 -7.27 7.17 -11.53
N GLY A 191 -7.99 6.12 -11.91
CA GLY A 191 -7.40 4.88 -12.41
C GLY A 191 -7.05 4.93 -13.90
N LEU A 192 -6.18 4.04 -14.32
CA LEU A 192 -5.78 3.89 -15.73
C LEU A 192 -6.98 3.53 -16.62
N ALA A 193 -7.01 4.08 -17.84
CA ALA A 193 -8.08 3.81 -18.82
C ALA A 193 -8.30 2.30 -19.07
N ARG A 194 -7.21 1.52 -19.10
CA ARG A 194 -7.26 0.06 -19.17
C ARG A 194 -8.06 -0.55 -18.02
N ASN A 195 -7.83 -0.10 -16.79
CA ASN A 195 -8.52 -0.62 -15.62
C ASN A 195 -9.98 -0.18 -15.57
N ILE A 196 -10.32 1.03 -16.05
CA ILE A 196 -11.72 1.45 -16.21
C ILE A 196 -12.44 0.51 -17.16
N GLN A 197 -11.83 0.15 -18.29
CA GLN A 197 -12.41 -0.80 -19.26
C GLN A 197 -12.57 -2.19 -18.64
N GLN A 198 -11.45 -2.81 -18.25
CA GLN A 198 -11.38 -4.21 -17.84
C GLN A 198 -12.02 -4.50 -16.47
N CYS A 199 -12.09 -3.51 -15.59
CA CYS A 199 -12.56 -3.71 -14.22
C CYS A 199 -13.98 -3.20 -13.98
N LEU A 200 -14.47 -2.27 -14.78
CA LEU A 200 -15.83 -1.73 -14.61
C LEU A 200 -16.71 -2.01 -15.81
N LYS A 201 -16.32 -1.56 -17.02
CA LYS A 201 -17.20 -1.65 -18.20
C LYS A 201 -17.45 -3.08 -18.63
N ASP A 202 -16.43 -3.94 -18.63
CA ASP A 202 -16.56 -5.36 -19.00
C ASP A 202 -17.43 -6.17 -18.01
N PHE A 203 -17.74 -5.60 -16.84
CA PHE A 203 -18.56 -6.19 -15.79
C PHE A 203 -19.83 -5.41 -15.47
N ASP A 204 -20.16 -4.38 -16.26
CA ASP A 204 -21.32 -3.50 -16.06
C ASP A 204 -21.39 -2.89 -14.65
N ILE A 205 -20.24 -2.57 -14.04
CA ILE A 205 -20.19 -1.95 -12.72
C ILE A 205 -20.40 -0.43 -12.85
N PRO A 206 -21.39 0.14 -12.15
CA PRO A 206 -21.62 1.58 -12.19
C PRO A 206 -20.46 2.38 -11.58
N LEU A 207 -19.93 3.36 -12.32
CA LEU A 207 -18.99 4.37 -11.82
C LEU A 207 -19.76 5.68 -11.59
N LEU A 208 -19.90 6.07 -10.34
CA LEU A 208 -20.59 7.28 -9.90
C LEU A 208 -19.55 8.37 -9.62
N LEU A 209 -19.29 9.22 -10.62
CA LEU A 209 -18.38 10.36 -10.51
C LEU A 209 -19.04 11.51 -9.74
N SER A 210 -18.25 12.36 -9.09
CA SER A 210 -18.71 13.43 -8.20
C SER A 210 -19.64 12.92 -7.10
N HIS A 211 -19.36 11.72 -6.55
CA HIS A 211 -20.12 11.11 -5.47
C HIS A 211 -19.20 10.68 -4.34
N THR A 212 -19.73 10.71 -3.12
CA THR A 212 -19.03 10.21 -1.94
C THR A 212 -19.99 9.46 -1.02
N VAL A 213 -19.44 8.61 -0.14
CA VAL A 213 -20.19 8.00 0.95
C VAL A 213 -20.29 9.00 2.09
N VAL A 214 -21.50 9.33 2.51
CA VAL A 214 -21.77 10.31 3.58
C VAL A 214 -22.15 9.67 4.89
N GLU A 215 -22.70 8.43 4.87
CA GLU A 215 -23.13 7.74 6.07
C GLU A 215 -23.03 6.22 5.90
N ILE A 216 -22.67 5.52 6.99
CA ILE A 216 -22.60 4.07 7.06
C ILE A 216 -23.66 3.57 8.03
N HIS A 217 -24.45 2.58 7.60
CA HIS A 217 -25.52 1.95 8.36
C HIS A 217 -25.19 0.51 8.73
N GLY A 218 -25.73 0.08 9.87
CA GLY A 218 -25.58 -1.27 10.39
C GLY A 218 -25.08 -1.26 11.83
N LYS A 219 -25.27 -2.35 12.56
CA LYS A 219 -24.82 -2.51 13.94
C LYS A 219 -23.65 -3.47 14.05
N ASP A 220 -23.86 -4.72 13.74
CA ASP A 220 -22.84 -5.76 13.81
C ASP A 220 -22.02 -5.82 12.52
N ARG A 221 -22.68 -5.62 11.40
CA ARG A 221 -22.08 -5.54 10.05
C ARG A 221 -22.69 -4.39 9.27
N VAL A 222 -22.02 -3.95 8.22
CA VAL A 222 -22.57 -2.99 7.25
C VAL A 222 -23.85 -3.58 6.66
N GLU A 223 -24.94 -2.80 6.69
CA GLU A 223 -26.23 -3.11 6.09
C GLU A 223 -26.49 -2.23 4.85
N GLY A 224 -25.77 -1.12 4.76
CA GLY A 224 -25.81 -0.22 3.63
C GLY A 224 -25.00 1.04 3.87
N VAL A 225 -24.90 1.82 2.82
CA VAL A 225 -24.29 3.16 2.84
C VAL A 225 -25.20 4.17 2.21
N THR A 226 -25.19 5.41 2.71
CA THR A 226 -25.78 6.54 2.01
C THR A 226 -24.69 7.26 1.24
N ILE A 227 -24.88 7.42 -0.07
CA ILE A 227 -24.05 8.23 -0.95
C ILE A 227 -24.72 9.57 -1.25
N ALA A 228 -23.95 10.55 -1.68
CA ALA A 228 -24.46 11.83 -2.19
C ALA A 228 -23.55 12.37 -3.29
N GLN A 229 -24.11 13.15 -4.21
CA GLN A 229 -23.32 13.99 -5.10
C GLN A 229 -22.58 15.06 -4.32
N VAL A 230 -21.46 15.52 -4.87
CA VAL A 230 -20.69 16.62 -4.30
C VAL A 230 -20.67 17.83 -5.22
N ASP A 231 -20.62 19.02 -4.61
CA ASP A 231 -20.45 20.29 -5.32
C ASP A 231 -19.01 20.48 -5.80
N GLU A 232 -18.73 21.58 -6.49
CA GLU A 232 -17.39 21.96 -6.98
C GLU A 232 -16.36 22.10 -5.84
N LYS A 233 -16.81 22.36 -4.61
CA LYS A 233 -15.98 22.40 -3.40
C LYS A 233 -15.88 21.06 -2.70
N ARG A 234 -16.34 19.98 -3.34
CA ARG A 234 -16.36 18.60 -2.84
C ARG A 234 -17.20 18.42 -1.57
N ARG A 235 -18.24 19.25 -1.37
CA ARG A 235 -19.16 19.12 -0.24
C ARG A 235 -20.41 18.36 -0.67
N PRO A 236 -20.88 17.39 0.13
CA PRO A 236 -22.08 16.63 -0.19
C PRO A 236 -23.30 17.52 -0.34
N ILE A 237 -24.13 17.22 -1.35
CA ILE A 237 -25.40 17.87 -1.63
C ILE A 237 -26.52 17.01 -1.02
N ASP A 238 -27.10 17.44 0.09
CA ASP A 238 -28.06 16.65 0.88
C ASP A 238 -29.28 16.19 0.07
N ALA A 239 -29.76 16.99 -0.85
CA ALA A 239 -30.92 16.67 -1.71
C ALA A 239 -30.65 15.46 -2.65
N THR A 240 -29.42 15.06 -2.82
CA THR A 240 -28.99 13.92 -3.69
C THR A 240 -28.69 12.65 -2.93
N ARG A 241 -28.96 12.60 -1.63
CA ARG A 241 -28.71 11.42 -0.80
C ARG A 241 -29.48 10.21 -1.34
N GLN A 242 -28.76 9.11 -1.50
CA GLN A 242 -29.28 7.82 -1.95
C GLN A 242 -28.73 6.71 -1.08
N TYR A 243 -29.61 5.85 -0.57
CA TYR A 243 -29.23 4.64 0.16
C TYR A 243 -28.91 3.50 -0.81
N ILE A 244 -27.80 2.81 -0.57
CA ILE A 244 -27.41 1.59 -1.27
C ILE A 244 -27.24 0.47 -0.24
N ALA A 245 -28.07 -0.57 -0.31
CA ALA A 245 -27.93 -1.76 0.50
C ALA A 245 -26.67 -2.52 0.09
N CYS A 246 -25.80 -2.80 1.07
CA CYS A 246 -24.58 -3.56 0.88
C CYS A 246 -24.13 -4.12 2.24
N ASP A 247 -23.31 -5.20 2.22
CA ASP A 247 -22.74 -5.80 3.41
C ASP A 247 -21.26 -5.44 3.60
N THR A 248 -20.69 -4.73 2.61
CA THR A 248 -19.26 -4.40 2.61
C THR A 248 -19.01 -3.05 1.93
N LEU A 249 -18.19 -2.22 2.59
CA LEU A 249 -17.65 -0.98 2.03
C LEU A 249 -16.14 -1.11 1.89
N LEU A 250 -15.62 -1.02 0.67
CA LEU A 250 -14.20 -0.95 0.39
C LEU A 250 -13.75 0.49 0.21
N LEU A 251 -12.64 0.85 0.82
CA LEU A 251 -12.05 2.18 0.78
C LEU A 251 -10.77 2.16 -0.07
N SER A 252 -10.78 2.89 -1.19
CA SER A 252 -9.62 3.11 -2.08
C SER A 252 -9.35 4.62 -2.20
N VAL A 253 -9.09 5.26 -1.05
CA VAL A 253 -9.11 6.73 -0.90
C VAL A 253 -7.73 7.34 -0.68
N GLY A 254 -6.73 6.69 -1.22
CA GLY A 254 -5.33 7.13 -1.22
C GLY A 254 -4.46 6.40 -0.21
N LEU A 255 -3.18 6.62 -0.37
CA LEU A 255 -2.10 5.99 0.37
C LEU A 255 -1.36 7.03 1.21
N ILE A 256 -0.72 6.58 2.28
CA ILE A 256 0.08 7.43 3.19
C ILE A 256 1.46 6.78 3.31
N PRO A 257 2.55 7.46 2.93
CA PRO A 257 3.91 6.98 3.15
C PRO A 257 4.17 6.62 4.62
N GLU A 258 4.83 5.47 4.87
CA GLU A 258 5.16 4.98 6.21
C GLU A 258 6.42 5.64 6.74
N ASN A 259 6.28 6.81 7.36
CA ASN A 259 7.38 7.68 7.77
C ASN A 259 7.52 7.89 9.28
N GLU A 260 6.98 7.01 10.11
CA GLU A 260 7.16 7.07 11.55
C GLU A 260 8.65 6.93 11.93
N LEU A 261 9.36 5.97 11.34
CA LEU A 261 10.81 5.77 11.55
C LEU A 261 11.63 6.95 11.02
N SER A 262 11.26 7.48 9.86
CA SER A 262 11.93 8.65 9.27
C SER A 262 11.85 9.87 10.19
N LYS A 263 10.66 10.13 10.77
CA LYS A 263 10.46 11.22 11.73
C LYS A 263 11.23 11.00 13.03
N GLY A 264 11.25 9.75 13.53
CA GLY A 264 12.03 9.36 14.71
C GLY A 264 13.53 9.62 14.54
N ALA A 265 14.06 9.42 13.34
CA ALA A 265 15.44 9.70 12.98
C ALA A 265 15.74 11.21 12.80
N GLY A 266 14.73 12.08 12.89
CA GLY A 266 14.91 13.53 12.70
C GLY A 266 14.98 13.97 11.23
N ILE A 267 14.53 13.15 10.29
CA ILE A 267 14.54 13.46 8.86
C ILE A 267 13.49 14.52 8.54
N CYS A 268 13.88 15.51 7.74
CA CYS A 268 12.96 16.54 7.25
C CYS A 268 11.92 15.94 6.30
N MET A 269 10.64 16.28 6.52
CA MET A 269 9.52 15.74 5.75
C MET A 269 8.95 16.79 4.79
N ASP A 270 8.66 16.38 3.56
CA ASP A 270 8.00 17.24 2.58
C ASP A 270 6.50 17.40 2.92
N GLY A 271 6.02 18.63 2.88
CA GLY A 271 4.65 18.99 3.27
C GLY A 271 3.59 18.51 2.26
N ILE A 272 3.96 18.23 1.01
CA ILE A 272 3.06 17.84 -0.08
C ILE A 272 3.04 16.31 -0.22
N THR A 273 4.20 15.71 -0.47
CA THR A 273 4.32 14.26 -0.70
C THR A 273 4.18 13.44 0.58
N LYS A 274 4.41 14.05 1.75
CA LYS A 274 4.49 13.40 3.06
C LYS A 274 5.63 12.38 3.18
N GLY A 275 6.51 12.33 2.19
CA GLY A 275 7.76 11.57 2.20
C GLY A 275 8.91 12.37 2.78
N ALA A 276 10.10 11.76 2.86
CA ALA A 276 11.32 12.46 3.23
C ALA A 276 11.72 13.48 2.17
N VAL A 277 12.26 14.61 2.59
CA VAL A 277 13.00 15.52 1.68
C VAL A 277 14.32 14.83 1.35
N VAL A 278 14.59 14.64 0.07
CA VAL A 278 15.81 13.98 -0.42
C VAL A 278 16.45 14.81 -1.53
N ASP A 279 17.75 14.62 -1.69
CA ASP A 279 18.51 15.14 -2.82
C ASP A 279 18.39 14.27 -4.09
N GLN A 280 19.22 14.54 -5.08
CA GLN A 280 19.25 13.79 -6.35
C GLN A 280 19.69 12.33 -6.19
N ASP A 281 20.49 12.02 -5.16
CA ASP A 281 21.02 10.69 -4.86
C ASP A 281 20.10 9.92 -3.90
N ARG A 282 18.93 10.48 -3.55
CA ARG A 282 17.94 9.94 -2.61
C ARG A 282 18.42 9.95 -1.15
N GLU A 283 19.47 10.71 -0.84
CA GLU A 283 19.89 10.93 0.53
C GLU A 283 18.93 11.90 1.21
N THR A 284 18.60 11.60 2.46
CA THR A 284 17.71 12.44 3.26
C THR A 284 18.46 13.60 3.90
N SER A 285 17.78 14.41 4.72
CA SER A 285 18.43 15.46 5.51
C SER A 285 19.36 14.94 6.62
N VAL A 286 19.48 13.61 6.78
CA VAL A 286 20.38 12.95 7.73
C VAL A 286 21.38 12.14 6.95
N ASP A 287 22.68 12.48 7.10
CA ASP A 287 23.81 11.85 6.40
C ASP A 287 23.83 10.33 6.52
N GLY A 288 24.00 9.65 5.38
CA GLY A 288 24.02 8.19 5.26
C GLY A 288 22.64 7.53 5.44
N ILE A 289 21.52 8.27 5.45
CA ILE A 289 20.17 7.72 5.43
C ILE A 289 19.48 8.09 4.12
N PHE A 290 19.09 7.07 3.36
CA PHE A 290 18.46 7.18 2.05
C PHE A 290 17.01 6.72 2.10
N ALA A 291 16.18 7.13 1.15
CA ALA A 291 14.80 6.68 1.05
C ALA A 291 14.41 6.37 -0.40
N CYS A 292 13.65 5.27 -0.61
CA CYS A 292 13.18 4.89 -1.94
C CYS A 292 11.81 4.20 -1.92
N GLY A 293 11.10 4.24 -3.06
CA GLY A 293 9.77 3.66 -3.20
C GLY A 293 8.67 4.48 -2.54
N ASN A 294 7.56 3.84 -2.17
CA ASN A 294 6.35 4.52 -1.68
C ASN A 294 6.51 5.20 -0.32
N VAL A 295 7.55 4.92 0.44
CA VAL A 295 7.90 5.69 1.65
C VAL A 295 8.32 7.10 1.31
N LEU A 296 8.90 7.30 0.13
CA LEU A 296 9.33 8.60 -0.37
C LEU A 296 8.19 9.34 -1.09
N HIS A 297 7.54 8.66 -2.03
CA HIS A 297 6.43 9.22 -2.79
C HIS A 297 5.52 8.11 -3.31
N VAL A 298 4.21 8.35 -3.21
CA VAL A 298 3.17 7.48 -3.79
C VAL A 298 2.70 8.12 -5.10
N HIS A 299 2.84 7.40 -6.20
CA HIS A 299 2.43 7.83 -7.54
C HIS A 299 0.98 7.49 -7.82
#